data_1e75c11ab0d26162301457744f2a9aa4
#
_entry.id   1e75c11ab0d26162301457744f2a9aa4
#
_cell.length_a   1.000
_cell.length_b   1.000
_cell.length_c   1.000
_cell.angle_alpha   90.00
_cell.angle_beta   90.00
_cell.angle_gamma   90.00
#
_symmetry.space_group_name_H-M   'P 1'
#
loop_
_entity.id
_entity.type
_entity.pdbx_description
1 polymer ?
#
loop_
_entity_poly.entity_id
_entity_poly.type
_entity_poly.pdbx_seq_one_letter_code
_entity_poly.pdbx_strand_id
1 'polypeptide(L)'
;MGHVVLLGDSVFDNAVYVRPGPDVVTQLRAALAAGWTATLAAVDGAVLDHVAGQLRRVPGDATHLVVSAGGNDALAHTDLLDRPARGSAQVLGWLADAAEAFETRYRRMLDAVLARGLPTTVCTIYEGNLGPPVHRLAKTALAVFDDAVQRVARERGAPVIELRHVCTEAADYANPIEPSVRGGAKIARAIAASVTR
;
A
#
# COMPACT_ATOMS: atom_id res chain seq x y z
N MET A 1 -3.51 4.48 25.15
CA MET A 1 -2.49 5.23 24.39
C MET A 1 -1.86 4.29 23.38
N GLY A 2 -1.56 4.74 22.18
CA GLY A 2 -0.95 3.91 21.16
C GLY A 2 0.02 4.70 20.27
N HIS A 3 0.93 3.99 19.63
CA HIS A 3 1.87 4.56 18.68
C HIS A 3 1.82 3.73 17.38
N VAL A 4 1.30 4.34 16.32
CA VAL A 4 1.19 3.73 14.99
C VAL A 4 2.43 4.03 14.17
N VAL A 5 3.01 3.02 13.53
CA VAL A 5 4.13 3.23 12.60
C VAL A 5 3.70 2.84 11.19
N LEU A 6 3.84 3.76 10.26
CA LEU A 6 3.53 3.59 8.84
C LEU A 6 4.77 3.08 8.11
N LEU A 7 4.65 1.92 7.47
CA LEU A 7 5.68 1.25 6.67
C LEU A 7 5.23 1.15 5.22
N GLY A 8 6.14 1.17 4.28
CA GLY A 8 5.84 0.98 2.85
C GLY A 8 6.36 2.10 1.97
N ASP A 9 5.53 2.63 1.10
CA ASP A 9 5.89 3.49 -0.03
C ASP A 9 5.23 4.89 0.02
N SER A 10 5.09 5.53 -1.16
CA SER A 10 4.52 6.86 -1.34
C SER A 10 3.05 6.99 -0.97
N VAL A 11 2.32 5.89 -0.79
CA VAL A 11 0.95 5.94 -0.24
C VAL A 11 0.97 6.67 1.11
N PHE A 12 2.00 6.47 1.90
CA PHE A 12 2.18 7.10 3.20
C PHE A 12 3.18 8.25 3.19
N ASP A 13 4.28 8.13 2.41
CA ASP A 13 5.31 9.17 2.26
C ASP A 13 5.00 10.06 1.05
N ASN A 14 3.88 10.78 1.12
CA ASN A 14 3.35 11.57 0.01
C ASN A 14 3.52 13.09 0.15
N ALA A 15 4.32 13.57 1.09
CA ALA A 15 4.45 15.00 1.37
C ALA A 15 4.84 15.85 0.15
N VAL A 16 5.69 15.31 -0.74
CA VAL A 16 6.15 16.04 -1.95
C VAL A 16 5.05 16.25 -2.98
N TYR A 17 4.02 15.40 -2.98
CA TYR A 17 2.92 15.42 -3.95
C TYR A 17 1.73 16.29 -3.53
N VAL A 18 1.65 16.64 -2.24
CA VAL A 18 0.47 17.33 -1.68
C VAL A 18 0.74 18.75 -1.17
N ARG A 19 2.00 19.23 -1.23
CA ARG A 19 2.37 20.58 -0.78
C ARG A 19 1.53 21.67 -1.46
N PRO A 20 1.07 22.69 -0.70
CA PRO A 20 1.34 22.99 0.72
C PRO A 20 0.40 22.26 1.72
N GLY A 21 -0.42 21.33 1.25
CA GLY A 21 -1.37 20.60 2.10
C GLY A 21 -0.70 19.52 2.98
N PRO A 22 -1.45 18.95 3.95
CA PRO A 22 -0.96 17.93 4.84
C PRO A 22 -0.82 16.57 4.14
N ASP A 23 0.26 15.86 4.44
CA ASP A 23 0.49 14.47 4.05
C ASP A 23 -0.33 13.48 4.88
N VAL A 24 -0.26 12.18 4.51
CA VAL A 24 -1.03 11.12 5.17
C VAL A 24 -0.69 11.00 6.65
N VAL A 25 0.59 11.05 7.03
CA VAL A 25 0.97 10.90 8.45
C VAL A 25 0.51 12.10 9.30
N THR A 26 0.54 13.31 8.77
CA THR A 26 0.03 14.51 9.44
C THR A 26 -1.48 14.41 9.64
N GLN A 27 -2.21 13.96 8.62
CA GLN A 27 -3.65 13.74 8.72
C GLN A 27 -4.01 12.58 9.66
N LEU A 28 -3.19 11.52 9.70
CA LEU A 28 -3.38 10.43 10.65
C LEU A 28 -3.22 10.92 12.09
N ARG A 29 -2.20 11.72 12.39
CA ARG A 29 -2.01 12.32 13.72
C ARG A 29 -3.22 13.13 14.17
N ALA A 30 -3.86 13.84 13.23
CA ALA A 30 -5.07 14.61 13.50
C ALA A 30 -6.33 13.74 13.66
N ALA A 31 -6.37 12.55 13.04
CA ALA A 31 -7.51 11.63 13.09
C ALA A 31 -7.49 10.66 14.27
N LEU A 32 -6.33 10.46 14.89
CA LEU A 32 -6.16 9.57 16.03
C LEU A 32 -6.76 10.17 17.30
N ALA A 33 -7.22 9.31 18.20
CA ALA A 33 -7.71 9.72 19.52
C ALA A 33 -6.60 10.34 20.39
N ALA A 34 -7.00 11.13 21.38
CA ALA A 34 -6.05 11.75 22.32
C ALA A 34 -5.14 10.69 22.99
N GLY A 35 -3.85 10.98 23.05
CA GLY A 35 -2.84 10.07 23.59
C GLY A 35 -2.31 9.03 22.60
N TRP A 36 -2.75 9.08 21.33
CA TRP A 36 -2.15 8.32 20.24
C TRP A 36 -1.15 9.19 19.46
N THR A 37 -0.14 8.53 18.91
CA THR A 37 0.87 9.15 18.05
C THR A 37 1.05 8.35 16.75
N ALA A 38 1.68 8.96 15.73
CA ALA A 38 2.02 8.26 14.50
C ALA A 38 3.41 8.67 14.00
N THR A 39 4.19 7.67 13.56
CA THR A 39 5.52 7.84 12.97
C THR A 39 5.52 7.33 11.51
N LEU A 40 6.13 8.09 10.63
CA LEU A 40 6.38 7.71 9.23
C LEU A 40 7.74 7.01 9.14
N ALA A 41 7.72 5.74 8.80
CA ALA A 41 8.90 4.96 8.43
C ALA A 41 8.87 4.51 6.96
N ALA A 42 7.74 4.69 6.27
CA ALA A 42 7.62 4.51 4.83
C ALA A 42 8.57 5.43 4.07
N VAL A 43 8.88 5.08 2.83
CA VAL A 43 9.77 5.86 1.93
C VAL A 43 9.17 5.85 0.53
N ASP A 44 9.02 7.02 -0.05
CA ASP A 44 8.61 7.19 -1.45
C ASP A 44 9.45 6.31 -2.38
N GLY A 45 8.79 5.66 -3.35
CA GLY A 45 9.43 4.74 -4.30
C GLY A 45 9.87 3.38 -3.73
N ALA A 46 9.59 3.08 -2.45
CA ALA A 46 9.97 1.80 -1.87
C ALA A 46 9.21 0.62 -2.51
N VAL A 47 9.92 -0.49 -2.69
CA VAL A 47 9.39 -1.80 -3.07
C VAL A 47 9.36 -2.74 -1.85
N LEU A 48 8.75 -3.91 -1.99
CA LEU A 48 8.59 -4.91 -0.91
C LEU A 48 9.89 -5.18 -0.14
N ASP A 49 11.00 -5.34 -0.85
CA ASP A 49 12.30 -5.69 -0.23
C ASP A 49 12.87 -4.54 0.64
N HIS A 50 12.42 -3.30 0.44
CA HIS A 50 12.86 -2.15 1.21
C HIS A 50 12.21 -2.07 2.61
N VAL A 51 11.04 -2.70 2.80
CA VAL A 51 10.28 -2.63 4.05
C VAL A 51 11.08 -3.20 5.24
N ALA A 52 11.84 -4.27 5.03
CA ALA A 52 12.72 -4.83 6.06
C ALA A 52 13.74 -3.79 6.59
N GLY A 53 14.23 -2.91 5.71
CA GLY A 53 15.08 -1.79 6.11
C GLY A 53 14.36 -0.74 6.97
N GLN A 54 13.09 -0.51 6.69
CA GLN A 54 12.26 0.45 7.43
C GLN A 54 11.97 -0.03 8.86
N LEU A 55 11.94 -1.34 9.11
CA LEU A 55 11.74 -1.90 10.45
C LEU A 55 12.81 -1.45 11.46
N ARG A 56 14.00 -1.06 11.02
CA ARG A 56 15.03 -0.51 11.90
C ARG A 56 14.70 0.87 12.46
N ARG A 57 13.73 1.58 11.84
CA ARG A 57 13.25 2.90 12.24
C ARG A 57 11.99 2.86 13.11
N VAL A 58 11.49 1.65 13.40
CA VAL A 58 10.33 1.47 14.28
C VAL A 58 10.75 1.80 15.71
N PRO A 59 10.16 2.82 16.36
CA PRO A 59 10.45 3.20 17.74
C PRO A 59 10.14 2.07 18.72
N GLY A 60 10.84 2.07 19.85
CA GLY A 60 10.65 1.02 20.87
C GLY A 60 9.30 1.08 21.61
N ASP A 61 8.61 2.21 21.55
CA ASP A 61 7.28 2.44 22.10
C ASP A 61 6.15 2.22 21.06
N ALA A 62 6.47 1.76 19.85
CA ALA A 62 5.49 1.42 18.84
C ALA A 62 4.54 0.32 19.35
N THR A 63 3.24 0.50 19.10
CA THR A 63 2.19 -0.45 19.49
C THR A 63 1.47 -1.06 18.32
N HIS A 64 1.50 -0.43 17.14
CA HIS A 64 0.82 -0.88 15.93
C HIS A 64 1.68 -0.60 14.69
N LEU A 65 1.65 -1.52 13.73
CA LEU A 65 2.24 -1.34 12.41
C LEU A 65 1.14 -1.29 11.35
N VAL A 66 1.29 -0.39 10.38
CA VAL A 66 0.43 -0.36 9.20
C VAL A 66 1.32 -0.36 7.97
N VAL A 67 1.08 -1.29 7.04
CA VAL A 67 1.92 -1.49 5.86
C VAL A 67 1.13 -1.21 4.59
N SER A 68 1.65 -0.34 3.74
CA SER A 68 1.19 -0.17 2.35
C SER A 68 2.40 -0.29 1.43
N ALA A 69 2.52 -1.43 0.76
CA ALA A 69 3.66 -1.71 -0.12
C ALA A 69 3.25 -2.69 -1.23
N GLY A 70 3.91 -2.58 -2.37
CA GLY A 70 3.68 -3.44 -3.53
C GLY A 70 3.21 -2.71 -4.77
N GLY A 71 2.79 -1.44 -4.66
CA GLY A 71 2.41 -0.62 -5.80
C GLY A 71 3.57 -0.46 -6.80
N ASN A 72 4.76 -0.13 -6.30
CA ASN A 72 5.96 -0.01 -7.14
C ASN A 72 6.42 -1.35 -7.72
N ASP A 73 6.19 -2.47 -7.01
CA ASP A 73 6.46 -3.80 -7.55
C ASP A 73 5.51 -4.13 -8.71
N ALA A 74 4.22 -3.80 -8.61
CA ALA A 74 3.27 -3.97 -9.70
C ALA A 74 3.58 -3.06 -10.89
N LEU A 75 3.98 -1.79 -10.65
CA LEU A 75 4.39 -0.85 -11.68
C LEU A 75 5.62 -1.33 -12.48
N ALA A 76 6.50 -2.10 -11.88
CA ALA A 76 7.66 -2.69 -12.58
C ALA A 76 7.26 -3.66 -13.71
N HIS A 77 5.99 -4.07 -13.79
CA HIS A 77 5.45 -4.97 -14.82
C HIS A 77 4.59 -4.26 -15.88
N THR A 78 4.64 -2.92 -15.94
CA THR A 78 3.86 -2.15 -16.93
C THR A 78 4.22 -2.45 -18.38
N ASP A 79 5.46 -2.94 -18.65
CA ASP A 79 5.89 -3.40 -19.96
C ASP A 79 5.01 -4.54 -20.53
N LEU A 80 4.35 -5.30 -19.67
CA LEU A 80 3.42 -6.36 -20.10
C LEU A 80 2.23 -5.82 -20.90
N LEU A 81 1.86 -4.55 -20.72
CA LEU A 81 0.74 -3.94 -21.43
C LEU A 81 1.01 -3.72 -22.93
N ASP A 82 2.28 -3.50 -23.29
CA ASP A 82 2.70 -3.22 -24.66
C ASP A 82 3.51 -4.37 -25.28
N ARG A 83 3.73 -5.45 -24.54
CA ARG A 83 4.56 -6.58 -24.95
C ARG A 83 3.85 -7.40 -26.04
N PRO A 84 4.46 -7.63 -27.23
CA PRO A 84 3.86 -8.45 -28.28
C PRO A 84 3.60 -9.89 -27.80
N ALA A 85 2.37 -10.38 -27.99
CA ALA A 85 1.96 -11.72 -27.58
C ALA A 85 1.38 -12.53 -28.77
N ARG A 86 1.62 -13.84 -28.76
CA ARG A 86 1.06 -14.78 -29.75
C ARG A 86 -0.40 -15.13 -29.49
N GLY A 87 -0.89 -14.87 -28.26
CA GLY A 87 -2.25 -15.14 -27.85
C GLY A 87 -2.48 -14.86 -26.36
N SER A 88 -3.75 -14.90 -25.94
CA SER A 88 -4.17 -14.59 -24.58
C SER A 88 -3.54 -15.50 -23.53
N ALA A 89 -3.34 -16.78 -23.82
CA ALA A 89 -2.69 -17.71 -22.89
C ALA A 89 -1.26 -17.27 -22.51
N GLN A 90 -0.52 -16.70 -23.47
CA GLN A 90 0.82 -16.19 -23.18
C GLN A 90 0.80 -14.97 -22.28
N VAL A 91 -0.14 -14.04 -22.50
CA VAL A 91 -0.32 -12.86 -21.64
C VAL A 91 -0.71 -13.27 -20.21
N LEU A 92 -1.65 -14.20 -20.09
CA LEU A 92 -2.07 -14.73 -18.78
C LEU A 92 -0.92 -15.46 -18.07
N GLY A 93 -0.07 -16.19 -18.83
CA GLY A 93 1.14 -16.82 -18.27
C GLY A 93 2.10 -15.80 -17.68
N TRP A 94 2.43 -14.73 -18.40
CA TRP A 94 3.30 -13.67 -17.88
C TRP A 94 2.72 -12.98 -16.62
N LEU A 95 1.41 -12.78 -16.59
CA LEU A 95 0.74 -12.19 -15.45
C LEU A 95 0.75 -13.13 -14.25
N ALA A 96 0.59 -14.43 -14.49
CA ALA A 96 0.71 -15.46 -13.44
C ALA A 96 2.12 -15.50 -12.85
N ASP A 97 3.15 -15.53 -13.71
CA ASP A 97 4.56 -15.52 -13.27
C ASP A 97 4.87 -14.28 -12.41
N ALA A 98 4.38 -13.10 -12.83
CA ALA A 98 4.54 -11.85 -12.09
C ALA A 98 3.84 -11.90 -10.72
N ALA A 99 2.60 -12.43 -10.68
CA ALA A 99 1.83 -12.56 -9.45
C ALA A 99 2.46 -13.54 -8.46
N GLU A 100 2.97 -14.68 -8.92
CA GLU A 100 3.64 -15.69 -8.09
C GLU A 100 4.96 -15.16 -7.49
N ALA A 101 5.75 -14.46 -8.30
CA ALA A 101 6.97 -13.81 -7.84
C ALA A 101 6.67 -12.71 -6.79
N PHE A 102 5.64 -11.90 -7.06
CA PHE A 102 5.16 -10.88 -6.13
C PHE A 102 4.68 -11.51 -4.81
N GLU A 103 3.83 -12.53 -4.86
CA GLU A 103 3.33 -13.21 -3.66
C GLU A 103 4.46 -13.75 -2.79
N THR A 104 5.47 -14.37 -3.40
CA THR A 104 6.64 -14.88 -2.69
C THR A 104 7.39 -13.77 -1.94
N ARG A 105 7.57 -12.62 -2.58
CA ARG A 105 8.22 -11.45 -1.98
C ARG A 105 7.34 -10.80 -0.91
N TYR A 106 6.03 -10.67 -1.18
CA TYR A 106 5.06 -10.10 -0.24
C TYR A 106 4.98 -10.94 1.05
N ARG A 107 4.95 -12.25 0.91
CA ARG A 107 4.97 -13.20 2.03
C ARG A 107 6.21 -13.01 2.91
N ARG A 108 7.39 -12.92 2.30
CA ARG A 108 8.65 -12.68 3.02
C ARG A 108 8.63 -11.32 3.74
N MET A 109 8.17 -10.29 3.07
CA MET A 109 8.03 -8.94 3.65
C MET A 109 7.09 -8.97 4.86
N LEU A 110 5.90 -9.55 4.72
CA LEU A 110 4.91 -9.58 5.80
C LEU A 110 5.38 -10.44 6.97
N ASP A 111 6.02 -11.57 6.72
CA ASP A 111 6.63 -12.41 7.78
C ASP A 111 7.68 -11.63 8.58
N ALA A 112 8.50 -10.81 7.93
CA ALA A 112 9.49 -9.97 8.62
C ALA A 112 8.82 -8.86 9.46
N VAL A 113 7.72 -8.28 8.99
CA VAL A 113 6.95 -7.28 9.75
C VAL A 113 6.29 -7.92 10.97
N LEU A 114 5.62 -9.05 10.79
CA LEU A 114 4.93 -9.78 11.87
C LEU A 114 5.90 -10.32 12.93
N ALA A 115 7.14 -10.62 12.56
CA ALA A 115 8.19 -11.01 13.52
C ALA A 115 8.51 -9.93 14.57
N ARG A 116 8.02 -8.68 14.38
CA ARG A 116 8.10 -7.62 15.42
C ARG A 116 7.15 -7.87 16.60
N GLY A 117 6.20 -8.80 16.46
CA GLY A 117 5.23 -9.13 17.52
C GLY A 117 4.21 -8.04 17.82
N LEU A 118 4.07 -7.05 16.92
CA LEU A 118 3.10 -5.96 17.07
C LEU A 118 1.85 -6.21 16.23
N PRO A 119 0.65 -5.82 16.69
CA PRO A 119 -0.54 -5.73 15.87
C PRO A 119 -0.25 -5.05 14.55
N THR A 120 -0.51 -5.75 13.44
CA THR A 120 -0.15 -5.30 12.09
C THR A 120 -1.36 -5.32 11.19
N THR A 121 -1.65 -4.19 10.53
CA THR A 121 -2.66 -4.07 9.47
C THR A 121 -1.95 -3.83 8.14
N VAL A 122 -2.43 -4.45 7.06
CA VAL A 122 -1.91 -4.21 5.71
C VAL A 122 -2.92 -3.48 4.84
N CYS A 123 -2.44 -2.79 3.82
CA CYS A 123 -3.27 -2.15 2.81
C CYS A 123 -3.17 -2.93 1.49
N THR A 124 -4.28 -2.98 0.71
CA THR A 124 -4.23 -3.35 -0.71
C THR A 124 -3.65 -2.20 -1.52
N ILE A 125 -3.34 -2.45 -2.80
CA ILE A 125 -2.94 -1.43 -3.75
C ILE A 125 -4.21 -0.78 -4.32
N TYR A 126 -4.30 0.54 -4.38
CA TYR A 126 -5.42 1.23 -5.03
C TYR A 126 -5.24 1.32 -6.54
N GLU A 127 -6.32 1.58 -7.28
CA GLU A 127 -6.34 1.53 -8.75
C GLU A 127 -5.63 2.71 -9.44
N GLY A 128 -5.37 3.80 -8.71
CA GLY A 128 -4.86 5.04 -9.31
C GLY A 128 -5.93 5.79 -10.13
N ASN A 129 -5.50 6.86 -10.81
CA ASN A 129 -6.32 7.65 -11.74
C ASN A 129 -5.60 7.77 -13.09
N LEU A 130 -5.34 6.63 -13.69
CA LEU A 130 -4.67 6.50 -14.97
C LEU A 130 -5.60 6.84 -16.12
N GLY A 131 -5.64 7.69 -16.94
CA GLY A 131 -6.62 7.93 -18.02
C GLY A 131 -6.94 6.70 -18.89
N PRO A 132 -8.05 6.72 -19.64
CA PRO A 132 -8.38 5.66 -20.59
C PRO A 132 -7.38 5.64 -21.77
N PRO A 133 -7.09 4.48 -22.37
CA PRO A 133 -7.62 3.15 -22.04
C PRO A 133 -6.82 2.44 -20.93
N VAL A 134 -5.68 3.01 -20.51
CA VAL A 134 -4.70 2.36 -19.63
C VAL A 134 -5.30 2.01 -18.27
N HIS A 135 -6.15 2.87 -17.70
CA HIS A 135 -6.77 2.63 -16.38
C HIS A 135 -7.50 1.27 -16.31
N ARG A 136 -8.28 0.94 -17.32
CA ARG A 136 -9.03 -0.33 -17.36
C ARG A 136 -8.10 -1.55 -17.41
N LEU A 137 -7.02 -1.47 -18.17
CA LEU A 137 -6.03 -2.55 -18.29
C LEU A 137 -5.24 -2.71 -16.99
N ALA A 138 -4.75 -1.60 -16.45
CA ALA A 138 -4.00 -1.58 -15.18
C ALA A 138 -4.85 -2.12 -14.02
N LYS A 139 -6.11 -1.68 -13.89
CA LYS A 139 -7.05 -2.19 -12.89
C LYS A 139 -7.22 -3.72 -13.00
N THR A 140 -7.36 -4.25 -14.22
CA THR A 140 -7.51 -5.69 -14.43
C THR A 140 -6.23 -6.45 -14.06
N ALA A 141 -5.07 -5.95 -14.46
CA ALA A 141 -3.79 -6.56 -14.12
C ALA A 141 -3.49 -6.46 -12.61
N LEU A 142 -3.83 -5.34 -11.97
CA LEU A 142 -3.61 -5.12 -10.55
C LEU A 142 -4.39 -6.12 -9.66
N ALA A 143 -5.52 -6.63 -10.15
CA ALA A 143 -6.36 -7.55 -9.37
C ALA A 143 -5.61 -8.83 -8.93
N VAL A 144 -4.63 -9.32 -9.70
CA VAL A 144 -3.86 -10.51 -9.31
C VAL A 144 -2.85 -10.21 -8.19
N PHE A 145 -2.30 -9.00 -8.14
CA PHE A 145 -1.42 -8.56 -7.07
C PHE A 145 -2.20 -8.34 -5.78
N ASP A 146 -3.38 -7.73 -5.87
CA ASP A 146 -4.26 -7.54 -4.71
C ASP A 146 -4.83 -8.85 -4.17
N ASP A 147 -5.11 -9.82 -5.03
CA ASP A 147 -5.45 -11.18 -4.59
C ASP A 147 -4.32 -11.80 -3.76
N ALA A 148 -3.07 -11.66 -4.21
CA ALA A 148 -1.91 -12.13 -3.47
C ALA A 148 -1.78 -11.42 -2.10
N VAL A 149 -1.93 -10.09 -2.05
CA VAL A 149 -1.93 -9.32 -0.79
C VAL A 149 -2.99 -9.86 0.18
N GLN A 150 -4.24 -9.98 -0.28
CA GLN A 150 -5.35 -10.43 0.56
C GLN A 150 -5.21 -11.88 1.01
N ARG A 151 -4.71 -12.77 0.15
CA ARG A 151 -4.49 -14.18 0.45
C ARG A 151 -3.43 -14.33 1.54
N VAL A 152 -2.26 -13.70 1.35
CA VAL A 152 -1.16 -13.75 2.32
C VAL A 152 -1.56 -13.11 3.64
N ALA A 153 -2.26 -11.97 3.62
CA ALA A 153 -2.76 -11.32 4.83
C ALA A 153 -3.73 -12.24 5.61
N ARG A 154 -4.68 -12.86 4.91
CA ARG A 154 -5.63 -13.80 5.52
C ARG A 154 -4.94 -15.00 6.14
N GLU A 155 -3.98 -15.62 5.45
CA GLU A 155 -3.20 -16.76 5.97
C GLU A 155 -2.42 -16.40 7.24
N ARG A 156 -2.02 -15.13 7.40
CA ARG A 156 -1.28 -14.62 8.56
C ARG A 156 -2.18 -13.99 9.63
N GLY A 157 -3.48 -13.94 9.42
CA GLY A 157 -4.43 -13.30 10.34
C GLY A 157 -4.27 -11.77 10.42
N ALA A 158 -3.63 -11.14 9.44
CA ALA A 158 -3.45 -9.69 9.39
C ALA A 158 -4.71 -9.01 8.81
N PRO A 159 -5.31 -8.05 9.53
CA PRO A 159 -6.40 -7.23 8.99
C PRO A 159 -5.98 -6.47 7.73
N VAL A 160 -6.94 -6.28 6.81
CA VAL A 160 -6.71 -5.59 5.54
C VAL A 160 -7.54 -4.31 5.46
N ILE A 161 -6.90 -3.19 5.12
CA ILE A 161 -7.56 -1.98 4.65
C ILE A 161 -7.61 -2.04 3.12
N GLU A 162 -8.82 -2.16 2.57
CA GLU A 162 -9.04 -2.24 1.13
C GLU A 162 -9.01 -0.83 0.51
N LEU A 163 -7.83 -0.38 0.07
CA LEU A 163 -7.65 0.98 -0.46
C LEU A 163 -8.45 1.25 -1.74
N ARG A 164 -8.80 0.21 -2.52
CA ARG A 164 -9.68 0.34 -3.69
C ARG A 164 -11.09 0.83 -3.31
N HIS A 165 -11.52 0.56 -2.07
CA HIS A 165 -12.79 1.07 -1.53
C HIS A 165 -12.64 2.39 -0.77
N VAL A 166 -11.42 2.81 -0.48
CA VAL A 166 -11.10 4.07 0.20
C VAL A 166 -10.89 5.20 -0.81
N CYS A 167 -10.05 4.96 -1.82
CA CYS A 167 -9.69 5.94 -2.86
C CYS A 167 -10.47 5.63 -4.15
N THR A 168 -11.72 6.07 -4.24
CA THR A 168 -12.66 5.69 -5.31
C THR A 168 -12.93 6.80 -6.33
N GLU A 169 -12.42 8.01 -6.09
CA GLU A 169 -12.72 9.18 -6.90
C GLU A 169 -11.44 9.78 -7.49
N ALA A 170 -11.52 10.36 -8.68
CA ALA A 170 -10.39 11.03 -9.33
C ALA A 170 -9.75 12.10 -8.42
N ALA A 171 -10.55 12.82 -7.63
CA ALA A 171 -10.07 13.81 -6.68
C ALA A 171 -9.29 13.24 -5.48
N ASP A 172 -9.30 11.92 -5.29
CA ASP A 172 -8.50 11.26 -4.26
C ASP A 172 -7.02 11.15 -4.65
N TYR A 173 -6.68 11.49 -5.89
CA TYR A 173 -5.33 11.40 -6.44
C TYR A 173 -4.77 12.78 -6.79
N ALA A 174 -3.53 13.04 -6.42
CA ALA A 174 -2.78 14.25 -6.74
C ALA A 174 -2.17 14.21 -8.16
N ASN A 175 -1.84 13.00 -8.60
CA ASN A 175 -1.37 12.65 -9.94
C ASN A 175 -1.90 11.24 -10.27
N PRO A 176 -1.52 10.59 -11.37
CA PRO A 176 -2.09 9.27 -11.72
C PRO A 176 -1.98 8.18 -10.65
N ILE A 177 -1.01 8.23 -9.75
CA ILE A 177 -0.72 7.14 -8.82
C ILE A 177 -0.54 7.56 -7.35
N GLU A 178 -0.57 8.87 -7.05
CA GLU A 178 -0.30 9.33 -5.68
C GLU A 178 -1.56 9.89 -5.00
N PRO A 179 -1.75 9.65 -3.69
CA PRO A 179 -2.93 10.18 -3.01
C PRO A 179 -2.84 11.70 -2.87
N SER A 180 -3.94 12.38 -3.15
CA SER A 180 -4.11 13.80 -2.87
C SER A 180 -4.31 14.07 -1.38
N VAL A 181 -4.41 15.34 -0.98
CA VAL A 181 -4.83 15.71 0.38
C VAL A 181 -6.16 15.05 0.75
N ARG A 182 -7.11 14.98 -0.19
CA ARG A 182 -8.42 14.35 0.04
C ARG A 182 -8.30 12.82 0.19
N GLY A 183 -7.56 12.17 -0.70
CA GLY A 183 -7.30 10.73 -0.62
C GLY A 183 -6.55 10.37 0.65
N GLY A 184 -5.51 11.15 0.99
CA GLY A 184 -4.76 11.01 2.22
C GLY A 184 -5.63 11.10 3.49
N ALA A 185 -6.61 12.02 3.50
CA ALA A 185 -7.57 12.13 4.60
C ALA A 185 -8.47 10.89 4.73
N LYS A 186 -8.87 10.28 3.62
CA LYS A 186 -9.63 9.02 3.63
C LYS A 186 -8.79 7.87 4.15
N ILE A 187 -7.54 7.74 3.67
CA ILE A 187 -6.57 6.72 4.12
C ILE A 187 -6.31 6.87 5.62
N ALA A 188 -6.01 8.08 6.09
CA ALA A 188 -5.76 8.36 7.50
C ALA A 188 -6.93 7.95 8.40
N ARG A 189 -8.17 8.23 8.00
CA ARG A 189 -9.38 7.80 8.74
C ARG A 189 -9.53 6.28 8.74
N ALA A 190 -9.27 5.60 7.63
CA ALA A 190 -9.34 4.15 7.55
C ALA A 190 -8.31 3.50 8.48
N ILE A 191 -7.08 4.03 8.53
CA ILE A 191 -6.03 3.59 9.46
C ILE A 191 -6.47 3.82 10.90
N ALA A 192 -6.90 5.03 11.26
CA ALA A 192 -7.34 5.35 12.63
C ALA A 192 -8.46 4.40 13.09
N ALA A 193 -9.43 4.11 12.23
CA ALA A 193 -10.51 3.17 12.51
C ALA A 193 -10.03 1.71 12.67
N SER A 194 -8.95 1.31 12.01
CA SER A 194 -8.42 -0.07 12.08
C SER A 194 -7.61 -0.34 13.35
N VAL A 195 -6.90 0.68 13.88
CA VAL A 195 -6.01 0.52 15.04
C VAL A 195 -6.68 0.79 16.38
N THR A 196 -7.89 1.37 16.39
CA THR A 196 -8.64 1.70 17.62
C THR A 196 -9.74 0.69 17.93
N ARG A 197 -9.85 -0.39 17.18
CA ARG A 197 -10.76 -1.53 17.44
C ARG A 197 -10.07 -2.53 18.36
#